data_2925ab5833667effa830fcfe410c6148
#
_entry.id   2925ab5833667effa830fcfe410c6148
#
_cell.length_a   1.000
_cell.length_b   1.000
_cell.length_c   1.000
_cell.angle_alpha   90.00
_cell.angle_beta   90.00
_cell.angle_gamma   90.00
#
_symmetry.space_group_name_H-M   'P 1'
#
loop_
_entity.id
_entity.type
_entity.pdbx_description
1 polymer ?
#
loop_
_entity_poly.entity_id
_entity_poly.type
_entity_poly.pdbx_seq_one_letter_code
_entity_poly.pdbx_strand_id
1 'polypeptide(L)'
;MRVPYGDKKESFVPDGKRRGQRGRTGGRKSAEMKKVLAIDMGATSIRGILSWIEGERFHFKEVLRLKHRIVEKDGRKRWEWDRILSSIRDTIVQHQAEISSVGIDSWGVDFGLLDEGGELIEEPISYRDERHIEGYREALLRMDQEELFRKSGAEPMPINTLFQLLSLRKIEPEQFKRARRILMLPDLLLYFLSGEISGERTIWSTSQLLDVESGEISAEIAERFSLPPSLFPELREAGTVLGSTKNSRIPELRTLDIPVISVMGHDTASAIFITEAARREDTLFLSCGTWSLMGARLEHSDRSREACRLGLTNELGYRDSKLLFQNITGLYLLEKYKSEREEEGAGRLSYERITEEAAESFRKRPGRGVLVDLSDPRFGAGERGAKESIDSWLLERGEALPEEEGAYFRLIYESLTEKYRSCREAVEKRSGRRYERLHMIGGGTCSPLLCELIAERLGLELLAGPVEASALGNILLQLQALGEIESAEQGALRILAESGMRHYRPGEKRSFQL
;
A
#
# COMPACT_ATOMS: atom_id res chain seq x y z
N MET A 1 -13.81 15.16 0.93
CA MET A 1 -15.23 14.81 0.82
C MET A 1 -15.52 13.75 1.86
N ARG A 2 -16.43 14.02 2.78
CA ARG A 2 -16.72 13.10 3.90
C ARG A 2 -17.51 11.92 3.38
N VAL A 3 -16.98 10.71 3.56
CA VAL A 3 -17.80 9.50 3.52
C VAL A 3 -18.64 9.54 4.79
N PRO A 4 -19.96 9.46 4.74
CA PRO A 4 -20.77 9.39 5.93
C PRO A 4 -20.71 7.96 6.49
N TYR A 5 -19.77 7.69 7.37
CA TYR A 5 -19.99 6.65 8.37
C TYR A 5 -20.94 7.27 9.38
N GLY A 6 -22.15 6.75 9.43
CA GLY A 6 -23.17 7.17 10.38
C GLY A 6 -22.66 6.97 11.81
N ASP A 7 -22.82 8.02 12.62
CA ASP A 7 -22.78 7.93 14.07
C ASP A 7 -23.80 6.89 14.53
N LYS A 8 -23.34 5.69 14.81
CA LYS A 8 -24.01 4.74 15.70
C LYS A 8 -23.00 4.23 16.70
N LYS A 9 -22.98 4.89 17.85
CA LYS A 9 -22.56 4.28 19.10
C LYS A 9 -23.56 3.16 19.42
N GLU A 10 -23.25 1.96 19.07
CA GLU A 10 -23.89 0.78 19.65
C GLU A 10 -22.79 -0.14 20.18
N SER A 11 -22.61 -0.04 21.49
CA SER A 11 -21.93 -1.02 22.32
C SER A 11 -22.76 -2.29 22.31
N PHE A 12 -22.28 -3.32 21.61
CA PHE A 12 -22.85 -4.66 21.71
C PHE A 12 -22.33 -5.30 23.00
N VAL A 13 -23.17 -5.37 24.02
CA VAL A 13 -22.96 -6.15 25.23
C VAL A 13 -23.89 -7.36 25.18
N PRO A 14 -23.39 -8.59 25.14
CA PRO A 14 -24.21 -9.75 25.48
C PRO A 14 -24.15 -9.97 27.00
N ASP A 15 -25.31 -9.87 27.61
CA ASP A 15 -25.57 -10.17 29.02
C ASP A 15 -25.40 -11.69 29.28
N GLY A 16 -24.49 -12.05 30.14
CA GLY A 16 -24.20 -13.42 30.52
C GLY A 16 -23.71 -13.52 31.96
N LYS A 17 -24.63 -13.45 32.92
CA LYS A 17 -24.36 -13.69 34.33
C LYS A 17 -23.76 -15.09 34.53
N ARG A 18 -22.53 -15.19 35.03
CA ARG A 18 -22.08 -16.31 35.85
C ARG A 18 -21.39 -15.82 37.14
N ARG A 19 -21.93 -16.28 38.27
CA ARG A 19 -21.46 -16.02 39.63
C ARG A 19 -20.15 -16.81 39.91
N GLY A 20 -19.20 -16.12 40.49
CA GLY A 20 -18.46 -16.53 41.68
C GLY A 20 -17.35 -17.55 41.56
N GLN A 21 -16.12 -17.02 41.72
CA GLN A 21 -15.19 -17.58 42.72
C GLN A 21 -14.11 -16.54 43.02
N ARG A 22 -14.05 -16.10 44.31
CA ARG A 22 -12.99 -15.23 44.80
C ARG A 22 -11.73 -16.07 45.01
N GLY A 23 -10.77 -15.93 44.09
CA GLY A 23 -9.37 -16.35 44.26
C GLY A 23 -8.52 -15.11 44.56
N ARG A 24 -7.87 -15.10 45.73
CA ARG A 24 -6.82 -14.13 46.08
C ARG A 24 -5.66 -14.28 45.13
N THR A 25 -5.44 -13.31 44.27
CA THR A 25 -4.20 -13.15 43.50
C THR A 25 -3.47 -11.93 44.01
N GLY A 26 -2.20 -12.13 44.36
CA GLY A 26 -1.28 -11.10 44.85
C GLY A 26 -1.16 -9.95 43.86
N GLY A 27 -0.98 -8.75 44.40
CA GLY A 27 -0.89 -7.50 43.64
C GLY A 27 0.25 -7.49 42.62
N ARG A 28 -0.07 -7.79 41.36
CA ARG A 28 0.66 -7.22 40.23
C ARG A 28 0.26 -5.76 40.17
N LYS A 29 1.23 -4.84 40.33
CA LYS A 29 1.06 -3.44 39.86
C LYS A 29 0.40 -3.55 38.49
N SER A 30 -0.71 -2.87 38.26
CA SER A 30 -1.30 -2.77 36.93
C SER A 30 -0.21 -2.27 36.00
N ALA A 31 0.32 -3.12 35.13
CA ALA A 31 1.26 -2.69 34.10
C ALA A 31 0.50 -1.61 33.30
N GLU A 32 1.12 -0.45 33.16
CA GLU A 32 0.55 0.65 32.39
C GLU A 32 0.31 0.14 30.95
N MET A 33 -0.92 0.27 30.49
CA MET A 33 -1.36 -0.26 29.21
C MET A 33 -0.66 0.52 28.08
N LYS A 34 0.19 -0.14 27.32
CA LYS A 34 0.92 0.50 26.22
C LYS A 34 0.02 0.69 25.01
N LYS A 35 0.03 1.91 24.48
CA LYS A 35 -0.70 2.29 23.27
C LYS A 35 0.29 2.69 22.18
N VAL A 36 0.18 2.08 21.02
CA VAL A 36 1.04 2.37 19.87
C VAL A 36 0.34 3.29 18.88
N LEU A 37 1.07 4.23 18.30
CA LEU A 37 0.58 5.11 17.24
C LEU A 37 1.12 4.60 15.90
N ALA A 38 0.23 4.09 15.05
CA ALA A 38 0.54 3.76 13.67
C ALA A 38 0.14 4.93 12.76
N ILE A 39 1.09 5.43 11.98
CA ILE A 39 0.86 6.40 10.90
C ILE A 39 0.92 5.62 9.59
N ASP A 40 -0.23 5.43 8.97
CA ASP A 40 -0.43 4.76 7.69
C ASP A 40 -0.60 5.83 6.59
N MET A 41 0.37 5.94 5.72
CA MET A 41 0.42 6.93 4.65
C MET A 41 0.04 6.30 3.32
N GLY A 42 -1.23 6.36 2.96
CA GLY A 42 -1.66 5.99 1.61
C GLY A 42 -1.47 7.14 0.60
N ALA A 43 -1.49 6.83 -0.70
CA ALA A 43 -1.23 7.80 -1.80
C ALA A 43 -2.21 9.00 -1.87
N THR A 44 -3.33 8.96 -1.16
CA THR A 44 -4.36 10.03 -1.16
C THR A 44 -4.73 10.54 0.23
N SER A 45 -4.41 9.79 1.29
CA SER A 45 -4.73 10.17 2.66
C SER A 45 -3.81 9.48 3.66
N ILE A 46 -3.52 10.18 4.75
CA ILE A 46 -2.76 9.68 5.89
C ILE A 46 -3.72 9.42 7.03
N ARG A 47 -3.52 8.32 7.75
CA ARG A 47 -4.25 7.95 8.95
C ARG A 47 -3.31 7.78 10.12
N GLY A 48 -3.73 8.23 11.29
CA GLY A 48 -3.09 7.92 12.56
C GLY A 48 -4.03 7.08 13.40
N ILE A 49 -3.60 5.89 13.78
CA ILE A 49 -4.40 4.95 14.58
C ILE A 49 -3.67 4.66 15.88
N LEU A 50 -4.29 5.03 16.98
CA LEU A 50 -3.88 4.58 18.32
C LEU A 50 -4.47 3.19 18.57
N SER A 51 -3.61 2.25 18.97
CA SER A 51 -4.03 0.88 19.25
C SER A 51 -3.43 0.37 20.54
N TRP A 52 -4.19 -0.49 21.24
CA TRP A 52 -3.77 -1.16 22.47
C TRP A 52 -4.47 -2.50 22.64
N ILE A 53 -3.97 -3.30 23.56
CA ILE A 53 -4.59 -4.57 23.94
C ILE A 53 -5.19 -4.43 25.33
N GLU A 54 -6.48 -4.78 25.48
CA GLU A 54 -7.16 -4.87 26.77
C GLU A 54 -7.74 -6.28 26.93
N GLY A 55 -7.20 -7.01 27.90
CA GLY A 55 -7.44 -8.44 28.01
C GLY A 55 -6.86 -9.19 26.80
N GLU A 56 -7.73 -9.77 25.98
CA GLU A 56 -7.32 -10.47 24.75
C GLU A 56 -7.74 -9.73 23.47
N ARG A 57 -8.34 -8.53 23.57
CA ARG A 57 -8.89 -7.80 22.43
C ARG A 57 -8.01 -6.65 22.01
N PHE A 58 -7.92 -6.48 20.70
CA PHE A 58 -7.33 -5.29 20.11
C PHE A 58 -8.35 -4.15 20.08
N HIS A 59 -7.89 -2.96 20.47
CA HIS A 59 -8.66 -1.73 20.41
C HIS A 59 -7.99 -0.74 19.46
N PHE A 60 -8.80 0.01 18.73
CA PHE A 60 -8.35 0.96 17.72
C PHE A 60 -9.10 2.28 17.88
N LYS A 61 -8.36 3.39 17.76
CA LYS A 61 -8.92 4.75 17.77
C LYS A 61 -8.23 5.57 16.70
N GLU A 62 -8.97 6.00 15.69
CA GLU A 62 -8.44 6.96 14.72
C GLU A 62 -8.24 8.32 15.40
N VAL A 63 -7.03 8.87 15.31
CA VAL A 63 -6.61 10.14 15.90
C VAL A 63 -6.13 11.15 14.87
N LEU A 64 -5.83 10.70 13.65
CA LEU A 64 -5.46 11.53 12.51
C LEU A 64 -6.15 11.01 11.25
N ARG A 65 -6.74 11.91 10.49
CA ARG A 65 -7.13 11.68 9.09
C ARG A 65 -6.82 12.92 8.28
N LEU A 66 -5.80 12.84 7.45
CA LEU A 66 -5.31 13.93 6.62
C LEU A 66 -5.44 13.54 5.15
N LYS A 67 -6.20 14.31 4.37
CA LYS A 67 -6.10 14.30 2.92
C LYS A 67 -4.93 15.18 2.53
N HIS A 68 -3.94 14.61 1.89
CA HIS A 68 -2.82 15.36 1.34
C HIS A 68 -2.97 15.51 -0.18
N ARG A 69 -2.21 16.44 -0.73
CA ARG A 69 -2.26 16.79 -2.14
C ARG A 69 -0.85 16.81 -2.71
N ILE A 70 -0.79 16.72 -4.01
CA ILE A 70 0.39 17.07 -4.78
C ILE A 70 0.24 18.55 -5.12
N VAL A 71 1.28 19.33 -4.88
CA VAL A 71 1.36 20.74 -5.21
C VAL A 71 2.42 20.96 -6.28
N GLU A 72 2.16 21.86 -7.19
CA GLU A 72 3.16 22.28 -8.15
C GLU A 72 3.97 23.45 -7.56
N LYS A 73 5.28 23.25 -7.41
CA LYS A 73 6.21 24.25 -6.89
C LYS A 73 7.51 24.18 -7.69
N ASP A 74 7.95 25.32 -8.21
CA ASP A 74 9.15 25.44 -9.05
C ASP A 74 9.10 24.51 -10.30
N GLY A 75 7.91 24.38 -10.88
CA GLY A 75 7.63 23.50 -12.02
C GLY A 75 7.75 22.02 -11.71
N ARG A 76 7.63 21.57 -10.45
CA ARG A 76 7.66 20.18 -10.00
C ARG A 76 6.43 19.80 -9.19
N LYS A 77 6.02 18.55 -9.35
CA LYS A 77 4.97 17.94 -8.52
C LYS A 77 5.57 17.45 -7.21
N ARG A 78 5.26 18.13 -6.10
CA ARG A 78 5.76 17.81 -4.75
C ARG A 78 4.64 17.39 -3.83
N TRP A 79 4.99 16.65 -2.77
CA TRP A 79 4.09 16.42 -1.65
C TRP A 79 4.01 17.67 -0.76
N GLU A 80 2.87 17.90 -0.10
CA GLU A 80 2.71 18.97 0.91
C GLU A 80 3.51 18.62 2.18
N TRP A 81 4.85 18.56 2.06
CA TRP A 81 5.75 18.03 3.08
C TRP A 81 5.56 18.66 4.46
N ASP A 82 5.57 19.98 4.56
CA ASP A 82 5.41 20.70 5.81
C ASP A 82 4.08 20.39 6.49
N ARG A 83 3.01 20.23 5.69
CA ARG A 83 1.69 19.88 6.20
C ARG A 83 1.64 18.45 6.70
N ILE A 84 2.28 17.53 6.02
CA ILE A 84 2.39 16.12 6.44
C ILE A 84 3.16 16.07 7.76
N LEU A 85 4.36 16.64 7.80
CA LEU A 85 5.23 16.61 8.96
C LEU A 85 4.60 17.28 10.18
N SER A 86 4.00 18.48 10.01
CA SER A 86 3.31 19.20 11.09
C SER A 86 2.10 18.43 11.59
N SER A 87 1.31 17.81 10.72
CA SER A 87 0.13 17.02 11.16
C SER A 87 0.53 15.80 11.99
N ILE A 88 1.64 15.13 11.64
CA ILE A 88 2.18 14.00 12.41
C ILE A 88 2.70 14.52 13.78
N ARG A 89 3.52 15.59 13.79
CA ARG A 89 4.00 16.24 15.00
C ARG A 89 2.84 16.61 15.94
N ASP A 90 1.85 17.33 15.44
CA ASP A 90 0.72 17.82 16.23
C ASP A 90 -0.10 16.65 16.81
N THR A 91 -0.27 15.58 16.06
CA THR A 91 -0.91 14.34 16.55
C THR A 91 -0.13 13.72 17.70
N ILE A 92 1.20 13.63 17.58
CA ILE A 92 2.06 13.09 18.65
C ILE A 92 1.96 13.98 19.89
N VAL A 93 2.08 15.29 19.74
CA VAL A 93 1.98 16.25 20.86
C VAL A 93 0.61 16.17 21.54
N GLN A 94 -0.47 16.12 20.75
CA GLN A 94 -1.83 16.05 21.30
C GLN A 94 -2.07 14.78 22.12
N HIS A 95 -1.46 13.67 21.74
CA HIS A 95 -1.67 12.36 22.37
C HIS A 95 -0.45 11.86 23.17
N GLN A 96 0.53 12.74 23.46
CA GLN A 96 1.80 12.38 24.08
C GLN A 96 1.68 11.57 25.38
N ALA A 97 0.65 11.84 26.18
CA ALA A 97 0.41 11.12 27.44
C ALA A 97 -0.10 9.69 27.25
N GLU A 98 -0.54 9.35 26.05
CA GLU A 98 -1.09 8.03 25.73
C GLU A 98 -0.12 7.16 24.91
N ILE A 99 0.76 7.78 24.11
CA ILE A 99 1.60 7.09 23.11
C ILE A 99 2.80 6.42 23.79
N SER A 100 2.94 5.11 23.59
CA SER A 100 4.09 4.32 24.05
C SER A 100 5.12 4.05 22.94
N SER A 101 4.74 4.18 21.67
CA SER A 101 5.64 4.16 20.51
C SER A 101 4.95 4.74 19.27
N VAL A 102 5.74 5.07 18.25
CA VAL A 102 5.28 5.49 16.94
C VAL A 102 6.00 4.72 15.83
N GLY A 103 5.25 4.30 14.81
CA GLY A 103 5.76 3.68 13.59
C GLY A 103 5.05 4.27 12.37
N ILE A 104 5.76 4.32 11.23
CA ILE A 104 5.27 4.95 10.00
C ILE A 104 5.47 3.99 8.84
N ASP A 105 4.43 3.74 8.05
CA ASP A 105 4.48 3.10 6.75
C ASP A 105 3.93 4.02 5.66
N SER A 106 4.28 3.78 4.40
CA SER A 106 3.97 4.66 3.29
C SER A 106 3.93 3.91 1.95
N TRP A 107 3.43 4.59 0.92
CA TRP A 107 3.63 4.17 -0.46
C TRP A 107 5.12 4.13 -0.82
N GLY A 108 5.46 3.32 -1.83
CA GLY A 108 6.83 3.11 -2.29
C GLY A 108 7.44 4.27 -3.08
N VAL A 109 8.67 4.11 -3.47
CA VAL A 109 9.47 4.82 -4.47
C VAL A 109 9.90 6.25 -4.14
N ASP A 110 9.15 7.01 -3.34
CA ASP A 110 9.47 8.41 -3.02
C ASP A 110 10.49 8.52 -1.89
N PHE A 111 11.29 9.59 -1.93
CA PHE A 111 12.42 9.79 -1.03
C PHE A 111 12.71 11.26 -0.77
N GLY A 112 13.58 11.52 0.21
CA GLY A 112 14.24 12.79 0.42
C GLY A 112 15.76 12.66 0.46
N LEU A 113 16.46 13.75 0.14
CA LEU A 113 17.91 13.84 0.19
C LEU A 113 18.34 14.73 1.35
N LEU A 114 19.29 14.24 2.15
CA LEU A 114 19.90 14.99 3.25
C LEU A 114 21.29 15.47 2.85
N ASP A 115 21.65 16.69 3.27
CA ASP A 115 22.99 17.24 3.14
C ASP A 115 23.94 16.75 4.25
N GLU A 116 25.16 17.32 4.30
CA GLU A 116 26.17 16.98 5.29
C GLU A 116 25.76 17.29 6.74
N GLY A 117 24.89 18.29 6.94
CA GLY A 117 24.33 18.65 8.25
C GLY A 117 23.13 17.78 8.66
N GLY A 118 22.68 16.88 7.77
CA GLY A 118 21.46 16.10 7.95
C GLY A 118 20.19 16.91 7.71
N GLU A 119 20.30 18.07 7.06
CA GLU A 119 19.15 18.87 6.69
C GLU A 119 18.57 18.39 5.36
N LEU A 120 17.22 18.40 5.26
CA LEU A 120 16.54 18.06 4.02
C LEU A 120 16.85 19.11 2.96
N ILE A 121 17.40 18.68 1.83
CA ILE A 121 17.82 19.61 0.75
C ILE A 121 16.62 20.28 0.11
N GLU A 122 15.57 19.50 -0.14
CA GLU A 122 14.29 19.94 -0.69
C GLU A 122 13.14 19.02 -0.25
N GLU A 123 11.93 19.57 -0.29
CA GLU A 123 10.71 18.80 -0.11
C GLU A 123 10.63 17.62 -1.09
N PRO A 124 10.18 16.42 -0.64
CA PRO A 124 10.08 15.25 -1.50
C PRO A 124 9.26 15.49 -2.76
N ILE A 125 9.81 15.08 -3.89
CA ILE A 125 9.14 15.12 -5.18
C ILE A 125 8.19 13.91 -5.25
N SER A 126 7.02 14.10 -5.84
CA SER A 126 6.07 13.00 -6.03
C SER A 126 6.48 12.12 -7.21
N TYR A 127 6.30 10.80 -7.06
CA TYR A 127 6.45 9.84 -8.17
C TYR A 127 5.58 10.17 -9.40
N ARG A 128 4.59 11.07 -9.25
CA ARG A 128 3.75 11.55 -10.35
C ARG A 128 4.37 12.73 -11.13
N ASP A 129 5.60 13.13 -10.83
CA ASP A 129 6.32 14.11 -11.63
C ASP A 129 6.77 13.48 -12.95
N GLU A 130 6.31 14.02 -14.07
CA GLU A 130 6.54 13.46 -15.41
C GLU A 130 8.00 13.46 -15.83
N ARG A 131 8.84 14.28 -15.19
CA ARG A 131 10.28 14.37 -15.51
C ARG A 131 11.06 13.11 -15.12
N HIS A 132 10.49 12.23 -14.30
CA HIS A 132 11.11 10.94 -13.98
C HIS A 132 11.36 10.06 -15.21
N ILE A 133 10.60 10.27 -16.29
CA ILE A 133 10.80 9.61 -17.59
C ILE A 133 12.19 9.88 -18.18
N GLU A 134 12.80 11.05 -17.90
CA GLU A 134 14.13 11.37 -18.39
C GLU A 134 15.22 10.50 -17.75
N GLY A 135 15.11 10.25 -16.43
CA GLY A 135 16.00 9.34 -15.73
C GLY A 135 15.80 7.88 -16.16
N TYR A 136 14.56 7.48 -16.41
CA TYR A 136 14.23 6.16 -16.95
C TYR A 136 14.86 5.94 -18.33
N ARG A 137 14.70 6.89 -19.26
CA ARG A 137 15.32 6.83 -20.59
C ARG A 137 16.85 6.79 -20.51
N GLU A 138 17.47 7.60 -19.64
CA GLU A 138 18.91 7.57 -19.40
C GLU A 138 19.37 6.21 -18.89
N ALA A 139 18.63 5.63 -17.96
CA ALA A 139 18.95 4.32 -17.38
C ALA A 139 18.98 3.23 -18.45
N LEU A 140 17.96 3.19 -19.30
CA LEU A 140 17.83 2.17 -20.36
C LEU A 140 18.93 2.24 -21.43
N LEU A 141 19.64 3.36 -21.56
CA LEU A 141 20.83 3.46 -22.44
C LEU A 141 22.06 2.75 -21.83
N ARG A 142 22.05 2.49 -20.51
CA ARG A 142 23.20 1.89 -19.79
C ARG A 142 22.92 0.46 -19.33
N MET A 143 21.66 0.13 -19.08
CA MET A 143 21.20 -1.16 -18.60
C MET A 143 19.75 -1.35 -19.07
N ASP A 144 19.49 -2.40 -19.86
CA ASP A 144 18.15 -2.66 -20.36
C ASP A 144 17.18 -3.13 -19.25
N GLN A 145 15.88 -3.15 -19.56
CA GLN A 145 14.84 -3.54 -18.61
C GLN A 145 15.03 -4.95 -18.05
N GLU A 146 15.40 -5.91 -18.90
CA GLU A 146 15.58 -7.30 -18.48
C GLU A 146 16.80 -7.44 -17.55
N GLU A 147 17.88 -6.69 -17.81
CA GLU A 147 19.06 -6.65 -16.93
C GLU A 147 18.77 -5.97 -15.60
N LEU A 148 18.07 -4.84 -15.61
CA LEU A 148 17.61 -4.15 -14.39
C LEU A 148 16.75 -5.08 -13.54
N PHE A 149 15.74 -5.71 -14.15
CA PHE A 149 14.87 -6.67 -13.48
C PHE A 149 15.63 -7.84 -12.89
N ARG A 150 16.57 -8.42 -13.66
CA ARG A 150 17.38 -9.54 -13.20
C ARG A 150 18.25 -9.21 -11.98
N LYS A 151 18.69 -7.96 -11.86
CA LYS A 151 19.55 -7.50 -10.75
C LYS A 151 18.77 -7.05 -9.51
N SER A 152 17.69 -6.34 -9.70
CA SER A 152 16.88 -5.85 -8.56
C SER A 152 15.74 -6.80 -8.19
N GLY A 153 15.10 -7.42 -9.17
CA GLY A 153 13.84 -8.13 -9.04
C GLY A 153 12.60 -7.26 -9.24
N ALA A 154 12.73 -5.94 -9.06
CA ALA A 154 11.62 -5.01 -9.24
C ALA A 154 11.34 -4.73 -10.73
N GLU A 155 10.07 -4.59 -11.09
CA GLU A 155 9.65 -4.15 -12.43
C GLU A 155 10.19 -2.73 -12.70
N PRO A 156 10.98 -2.52 -13.78
CA PRO A 156 11.48 -1.19 -14.10
C PRO A 156 10.38 -0.26 -14.60
N MET A 157 9.92 0.64 -13.74
CA MET A 157 8.92 1.66 -14.06
C MET A 157 9.52 3.06 -13.88
N PRO A 158 9.13 4.05 -14.68
CA PRO A 158 9.67 5.42 -14.57
C PRO A 158 9.60 6.04 -13.18
N ILE A 159 8.66 5.58 -12.36
CA ILE A 159 8.42 6.04 -11.00
C ILE A 159 9.41 5.52 -9.96
N ASN A 160 10.19 4.44 -10.25
CA ASN A 160 11.11 3.89 -9.26
C ASN A 160 12.21 4.89 -8.87
N THR A 161 12.66 4.81 -7.64
CA THR A 161 13.62 5.74 -7.00
C THR A 161 14.90 5.94 -7.82
N LEU A 162 15.44 4.86 -8.40
CA LEU A 162 16.63 4.96 -9.28
C LEU A 162 16.42 6.00 -10.38
N PHE A 163 15.29 5.94 -11.08
CA PHE A 163 15.04 6.82 -12.22
C PHE A 163 14.73 8.26 -11.79
N GLN A 164 14.06 8.42 -10.65
CA GLN A 164 13.86 9.72 -10.02
C GLN A 164 15.22 10.37 -9.66
N LEU A 165 16.15 9.61 -9.06
CA LEU A 165 17.52 10.08 -8.76
C LEU A 165 18.30 10.48 -10.00
N LEU A 166 18.24 9.68 -11.07
CA LEU A 166 18.93 9.98 -12.33
C LEU A 166 18.35 11.24 -12.98
N SER A 167 17.03 11.39 -12.94
CA SER A 167 16.37 12.61 -13.42
C SER A 167 16.80 13.83 -12.60
N LEU A 168 16.82 13.74 -11.27
CA LEU A 168 17.26 14.82 -10.39
C LEU A 168 18.72 15.21 -10.68
N ARG A 169 19.62 14.23 -10.78
CA ARG A 169 21.03 14.47 -11.12
C ARG A 169 21.21 15.21 -12.43
N LYS A 170 20.38 14.91 -13.44
CA LYS A 170 20.42 15.53 -14.76
C LYS A 170 19.87 16.97 -14.74
N ILE A 171 18.74 17.15 -14.08
CA ILE A 171 17.99 18.42 -14.11
C ILE A 171 18.50 19.41 -13.07
N GLU A 172 18.92 18.90 -11.90
CA GLU A 172 19.36 19.70 -10.74
C GLU A 172 20.70 19.20 -10.15
N PRO A 173 21.77 19.24 -10.96
CA PRO A 173 23.06 18.68 -10.59
C PRO A 173 23.64 19.29 -9.30
N GLU A 174 23.38 20.55 -9.01
CA GLU A 174 23.91 21.22 -7.81
C GLU A 174 23.25 20.69 -6.52
N GLN A 175 21.95 20.39 -6.58
CA GLN A 175 21.24 19.77 -5.45
C GLN A 175 21.74 18.34 -5.24
N PHE A 176 21.87 17.55 -6.31
CA PHE A 176 22.39 16.20 -6.23
C PHE A 176 23.82 16.17 -5.67
N LYS A 177 24.70 17.11 -6.01
CA LYS A 177 26.07 17.22 -5.46
C LYS A 177 26.09 17.49 -3.93
N ARG A 178 25.08 18.16 -3.40
CA ARG A 178 24.95 18.41 -1.96
C ARG A 178 24.50 17.17 -1.19
N ALA A 179 23.83 16.23 -1.86
CA ALA A 179 23.28 15.03 -1.22
C ALA A 179 24.39 14.16 -0.59
N ARG A 180 24.19 13.76 0.66
CA ARG A 180 25.04 12.84 1.43
C ARG A 180 24.31 11.59 1.85
N ARG A 181 22.98 11.66 1.99
CA ARG A 181 22.12 10.53 2.32
C ARG A 181 20.82 10.63 1.52
N ILE A 182 20.29 9.46 1.17
CA ILE A 182 18.94 9.27 0.66
C ILE A 182 18.15 8.47 1.68
N LEU A 183 16.92 8.88 1.97
CA LEU A 183 16.00 8.13 2.80
C LEU A 183 14.67 7.99 2.06
N MET A 184 14.12 6.78 2.01
CA MET A 184 12.76 6.58 1.50
C MET A 184 11.77 7.34 2.37
N LEU A 185 10.60 7.66 1.86
CA LEU A 185 9.68 8.58 2.51
C LEU A 185 9.34 8.23 3.98
N PRO A 186 9.00 6.97 4.33
CA PRO A 186 8.77 6.61 5.74
C PRO A 186 10.07 6.67 6.57
N ASP A 187 11.22 6.27 6.01
CA ASP A 187 12.51 6.36 6.68
C ASP A 187 12.89 7.83 6.99
N LEU A 188 12.59 8.74 6.05
CA LEU A 188 12.80 10.17 6.23
C LEU A 188 11.95 10.73 7.39
N LEU A 189 10.69 10.34 7.47
CA LEU A 189 9.83 10.75 8.58
C LEU A 189 10.32 10.17 9.92
N LEU A 190 10.71 8.89 9.95
CA LEU A 190 11.29 8.27 11.13
C LEU A 190 12.60 8.94 11.54
N TYR A 191 13.43 9.38 10.58
CA TYR A 191 14.61 10.22 10.86
C TYR A 191 14.23 11.54 11.53
N PHE A 192 13.20 12.23 11.04
CA PHE A 192 12.73 13.47 11.67
C PHE A 192 12.24 13.23 13.11
N LEU A 193 11.66 12.05 13.38
CA LEU A 193 11.18 11.69 14.71
C LEU A 193 12.29 11.21 15.67
N SER A 194 13.31 10.49 15.18
CA SER A 194 14.31 9.81 16.01
C SER A 194 15.71 10.40 15.92
N GLY A 195 16.03 11.14 14.85
CA GLY A 195 17.40 11.55 14.53
C GLY A 195 18.28 10.45 13.92
N GLU A 196 17.77 9.21 13.79
CA GLU A 196 18.53 8.05 13.30
C GLU A 196 18.41 7.89 11.78
N ILE A 197 19.55 7.77 11.10
CA ILE A 197 19.63 7.54 9.65
C ILE A 197 19.66 6.03 9.41
N SER A 198 18.53 5.48 8.96
CA SER A 198 18.39 4.06 8.61
C SER A 198 17.37 3.88 7.48
N GLY A 199 17.41 2.76 6.79
CA GLY A 199 16.40 2.35 5.81
C GLY A 199 15.73 1.05 6.24
N GLU A 200 14.47 0.83 5.86
CA GLU A 200 13.76 -0.41 6.10
C GLU A 200 13.62 -1.20 4.79
N ARG A 201 13.91 -2.51 4.82
CA ARG A 201 14.09 -3.32 3.61
C ARG A 201 12.87 -3.37 2.69
N THR A 202 11.64 -3.44 3.23
CA THR A 202 10.45 -3.57 2.40
C THR A 202 10.23 -2.34 1.52
N ILE A 203 10.39 -1.14 2.08
CA ILE A 203 10.25 0.09 1.30
C ILE A 203 11.40 0.24 0.27
N TRP A 204 12.62 -0.15 0.64
CA TRP A 204 13.76 -0.12 -0.28
C TRP A 204 13.63 -1.11 -1.44
N SER A 205 12.87 -2.20 -1.30
CA SER A 205 12.61 -3.13 -2.40
C SER A 205 11.81 -2.52 -3.55
N THR A 206 11.11 -1.40 -3.32
CA THR A 206 10.40 -0.65 -4.36
C THR A 206 11.32 0.25 -5.22
N SER A 207 12.57 0.45 -4.79
CA SER A 207 13.45 1.51 -5.28
C SER A 207 14.13 1.24 -6.62
N GLN A 208 14.14 0.01 -7.12
CA GLN A 208 15.03 -0.47 -8.22
C GLN A 208 16.52 -0.47 -7.85
N LEU A 209 16.87 -0.18 -6.59
CA LEU A 209 18.24 -0.11 -6.10
C LEU A 209 18.64 -1.28 -5.21
N LEU A 210 17.65 -2.02 -4.69
CA LEU A 210 17.86 -3.17 -3.83
C LEU A 210 17.85 -4.47 -4.67
N ASP A 211 18.73 -5.42 -4.35
CA ASP A 211 18.63 -6.80 -4.82
C ASP A 211 17.67 -7.55 -3.89
N VAL A 212 16.51 -7.90 -4.42
CA VAL A 212 15.43 -8.53 -3.65
C VAL A 212 15.83 -9.91 -3.08
N GLU A 213 16.78 -10.62 -3.69
CA GLU A 213 17.21 -11.94 -3.20
C GLU A 213 18.08 -11.82 -1.95
N SER A 214 19.04 -10.88 -1.96
CA SER A 214 19.91 -10.64 -0.81
C SER A 214 19.29 -9.70 0.25
N GLY A 215 18.32 -8.88 -0.13
CA GLY A 215 17.76 -7.83 0.73
C GLY A 215 18.69 -6.63 0.96
N GLU A 216 19.74 -6.47 0.13
CA GLU A 216 20.76 -5.44 0.25
C GLU A 216 20.77 -4.51 -0.98
N ILE A 217 21.33 -3.31 -0.82
CA ILE A 217 21.53 -2.39 -1.97
C ILE A 217 22.44 -3.07 -3.01
N SER A 218 21.99 -3.10 -4.26
CA SER A 218 22.74 -3.68 -5.36
C SER A 218 23.96 -2.85 -5.71
N ALA A 219 25.15 -3.36 -5.34
CA ALA A 219 26.42 -2.71 -5.68
C ALA A 219 26.61 -2.54 -7.19
N GLU A 220 26.18 -3.52 -7.98
CA GLU A 220 26.26 -3.46 -9.45
C GLU A 220 25.41 -2.33 -10.05
N ILE A 221 24.17 -2.14 -9.55
CA ILE A 221 23.30 -1.03 -9.99
C ILE A 221 23.89 0.30 -9.53
N ALA A 222 24.31 0.40 -8.28
CA ALA A 222 24.91 1.61 -7.74
C ALA A 222 26.17 2.03 -8.53
N GLU A 223 27.07 1.11 -8.82
CA GLU A 223 28.28 1.34 -9.62
C GLU A 223 27.95 1.75 -11.06
N ARG A 224 27.05 0.99 -11.73
CA ARG A 224 26.66 1.28 -13.12
C ARG A 224 26.12 2.69 -13.29
N PHE A 225 25.41 3.21 -12.29
CA PHE A 225 24.84 4.54 -12.33
C PHE A 225 25.65 5.59 -11.56
N SER A 226 26.87 5.24 -11.12
CA SER A 226 27.79 6.13 -10.39
C SER A 226 27.13 6.77 -9.15
N LEU A 227 26.42 5.95 -8.39
CA LEU A 227 25.84 6.33 -7.11
C LEU A 227 26.81 5.89 -5.99
N PRO A 228 27.34 6.81 -5.18
CA PRO A 228 28.31 6.45 -4.16
C PRO A 228 27.67 5.59 -3.06
N PRO A 229 28.33 4.53 -2.58
CA PRO A 229 27.80 3.69 -1.49
C PRO A 229 27.44 4.49 -0.23
N SER A 230 28.17 5.58 0.04
CA SER A 230 27.91 6.46 1.17
C SER A 230 26.58 7.21 1.09
N LEU A 231 25.91 7.21 -0.08
CA LEU A 231 24.59 7.82 -0.24
C LEU A 231 23.51 7.00 0.48
N PHE A 232 23.68 5.68 0.55
CA PHE A 232 22.67 4.77 1.06
C PHE A 232 22.76 4.61 2.58
N PRO A 233 21.62 4.49 3.29
CA PRO A 233 21.61 4.17 4.70
C PRO A 233 21.94 2.69 4.95
N GLU A 234 22.24 2.33 6.18
CA GLU A 234 22.20 0.94 6.62
C GLU A 234 20.74 0.46 6.65
N LEU A 235 20.49 -0.70 6.06
CA LEU A 235 19.14 -1.28 6.03
C LEU A 235 18.88 -2.08 7.31
N ARG A 236 17.68 -1.92 7.86
CA ARG A 236 17.22 -2.55 9.11
C ARG A 236 16.00 -3.44 8.85
N GLU A 237 15.85 -4.42 9.74
CA GLU A 237 14.67 -5.25 9.81
C GLU A 237 13.47 -4.50 10.38
N ALA A 238 12.28 -4.80 9.87
CA ALA A 238 11.04 -4.31 10.45
C ALA A 238 10.86 -4.81 11.90
N GLY A 239 10.41 -3.93 12.79
CA GLY A 239 10.32 -4.13 14.23
C GLY A 239 11.52 -3.61 15.01
N THR A 240 12.52 -3.01 14.35
CA THR A 240 13.70 -2.43 15.00
C THR A 240 13.35 -1.12 15.71
N VAL A 241 13.75 -0.99 16.98
CA VAL A 241 13.67 0.28 17.72
C VAL A 241 14.82 1.17 17.27
N LEU A 242 14.53 2.29 16.60
CA LEU A 242 15.53 3.23 16.08
C LEU A 242 16.06 4.20 17.14
N GLY A 243 15.35 4.39 18.22
CA GLY A 243 15.64 5.36 19.26
C GLY A 243 14.37 5.97 19.82
N SER A 244 14.43 7.21 20.24
CA SER A 244 13.25 7.92 20.75
C SER A 244 13.18 9.36 20.26
N THR A 245 12.03 9.99 20.47
CA THR A 245 11.80 11.40 20.11
C THR A 245 12.71 12.39 20.84
N LYS A 246 13.48 11.98 21.85
CA LYS A 246 14.51 12.83 22.47
C LYS A 246 15.54 13.37 21.48
N ASN A 247 15.86 12.57 20.45
CA ASN A 247 16.81 12.92 19.40
C ASN A 247 16.13 13.47 18.14
N SER A 248 14.85 13.78 18.22
CA SER A 248 14.06 14.28 17.09
C SER A 248 14.69 15.52 16.44
N ARG A 249 14.59 15.60 15.12
CA ARG A 249 14.90 16.82 14.37
C ARG A 249 13.83 17.90 14.57
N ILE A 250 12.68 17.51 15.10
CA ILE A 250 11.55 18.40 15.44
C ILE A 250 11.70 18.82 16.90
N PRO A 251 12.01 20.11 17.19
CA PRO A 251 12.34 20.56 18.55
C PRO A 251 11.24 20.28 19.58
N GLU A 252 9.96 20.41 19.21
CA GLU A 252 8.81 20.23 20.09
C GLU A 252 8.70 18.79 20.62
N LEU A 253 9.23 17.82 19.91
CA LEU A 253 9.19 16.41 20.30
C LEU A 253 10.33 16.00 21.22
N ARG A 254 11.40 16.80 21.34
CA ARG A 254 12.59 16.45 22.14
C ARG A 254 12.35 16.34 23.63
N THR A 255 11.27 16.95 24.12
CA THR A 255 10.86 16.84 25.54
C THR A 255 10.13 15.54 25.84
N LEU A 256 9.74 14.81 24.80
CA LEU A 256 9.09 13.51 24.88
C LEU A 256 10.13 12.40 24.77
N ASP A 257 9.83 11.23 25.32
CA ASP A 257 10.69 10.05 25.26
C ASP A 257 9.91 8.89 24.66
N ILE A 258 9.34 9.12 23.49
CA ILE A 258 8.50 8.15 22.78
C ILE A 258 9.40 7.31 21.87
N PRO A 259 9.48 5.99 22.05
CA PRO A 259 10.18 5.09 21.15
C PRO A 259 9.69 5.22 19.70
N VAL A 260 10.63 5.27 18.76
CA VAL A 260 10.39 5.29 17.31
C VAL A 260 10.77 3.93 16.76
N ILE A 261 9.82 3.26 16.13
CA ILE A 261 9.98 1.88 15.67
C ILE A 261 9.90 1.84 14.14
N SER A 262 10.95 1.29 13.51
CA SER A 262 10.93 0.94 12.09
C SER A 262 10.00 -0.25 11.89
N VAL A 263 8.88 -0.03 11.25
CA VAL A 263 7.93 -1.09 10.85
C VAL A 263 8.18 -1.46 9.40
N MET A 264 7.41 -2.38 8.79
CA MET A 264 7.45 -2.54 7.34
C MET A 264 7.08 -1.21 6.70
N GLY A 265 8.06 -0.54 6.10
CA GLY A 265 7.92 0.81 5.57
C GLY A 265 7.03 0.89 4.33
N HIS A 266 6.90 -0.20 3.57
CA HIS A 266 5.98 -0.28 2.44
C HIS A 266 4.58 -0.70 2.92
N ASP A 267 3.59 0.17 2.74
CA ASP A 267 2.19 -0.05 3.13
C ASP A 267 1.62 -1.39 2.60
N THR A 268 1.98 -1.73 1.36
CA THR A 268 1.57 -3.00 0.74
C THR A 268 2.19 -4.22 1.44
N ALA A 269 3.47 -4.20 1.78
CA ALA A 269 4.11 -5.28 2.52
C ALA A 269 3.46 -5.45 3.90
N SER A 270 3.19 -4.32 4.58
CA SER A 270 2.50 -4.26 5.86
C SER A 270 1.08 -4.85 5.75
N ALA A 271 0.35 -4.52 4.70
CA ALA A 271 -0.99 -5.04 4.44
C ALA A 271 -1.01 -6.53 4.10
N ILE A 272 -0.09 -7.00 3.23
CA ILE A 272 0.01 -8.41 2.85
C ILE A 272 0.36 -9.28 4.07
N PHE A 273 1.17 -8.76 4.99
CA PHE A 273 1.51 -9.46 6.23
C PHE A 273 0.28 -9.91 7.03
N ILE A 274 -0.81 -9.14 7.00
CA ILE A 274 -2.07 -9.50 7.68
C ILE A 274 -2.79 -10.64 6.97
N THR A 275 -2.60 -10.82 5.67
CA THR A 275 -3.34 -11.82 4.89
C THR A 275 -2.97 -13.27 5.21
N GLU A 276 -3.84 -14.23 4.90
CA GLU A 276 -3.50 -15.65 4.91
C GLU A 276 -2.37 -15.99 3.92
N ALA A 277 -2.26 -15.23 2.81
CA ALA A 277 -1.21 -15.44 1.80
C ALA A 277 0.21 -15.29 2.37
N ALA A 278 0.40 -14.50 3.42
CA ALA A 278 1.69 -14.40 4.10
C ALA A 278 2.12 -15.71 4.79
N ARG A 279 1.18 -16.66 5.02
CA ARG A 279 1.41 -17.89 5.80
C ARG A 279 1.09 -19.16 5.04
N ARG A 280 0.24 -19.07 4.00
CA ARG A 280 -0.26 -20.21 3.23
C ARG A 280 0.26 -20.16 1.80
N GLU A 281 0.70 -21.28 1.30
CA GLU A 281 1.24 -21.40 -0.06
C GLU A 281 0.17 -21.57 -1.14
N ASP A 282 -1.06 -21.93 -0.75
CA ASP A 282 -2.23 -22.12 -1.63
C ASP A 282 -3.07 -20.85 -1.81
N THR A 283 -2.63 -19.72 -1.23
CA THR A 283 -3.40 -18.48 -1.17
C THR A 283 -2.67 -17.34 -1.87
N LEU A 284 -3.35 -16.72 -2.83
CA LEU A 284 -2.94 -15.44 -3.43
C LEU A 284 -3.35 -14.28 -2.52
N PHE A 285 -2.66 -13.15 -2.65
CA PHE A 285 -3.09 -11.87 -2.09
C PHE A 285 -3.58 -10.94 -3.18
N LEU A 286 -4.48 -10.02 -2.80
CA LEU A 286 -4.92 -8.89 -3.61
C LEU A 286 -5.08 -7.67 -2.70
N SER A 287 -4.16 -6.72 -2.78
CA SER A 287 -4.37 -5.38 -2.22
C SER A 287 -5.14 -4.57 -3.25
N CYS A 288 -6.42 -4.28 -2.98
CA CYS A 288 -7.33 -3.62 -3.92
C CYS A 288 -7.71 -2.23 -3.44
N GLY A 289 -7.08 -1.24 -4.03
CA GLY A 289 -7.31 0.19 -3.83
C GLY A 289 -7.30 0.94 -5.16
N THR A 290 -6.83 2.18 -5.17
CA THR A 290 -6.59 2.95 -6.40
C THR A 290 -5.66 2.19 -7.34
N TRP A 291 -4.56 1.64 -6.83
CA TRP A 291 -3.77 0.57 -7.44
C TRP A 291 -4.23 -0.77 -6.90
N SER A 292 -4.03 -1.82 -7.68
CA SER A 292 -4.19 -3.20 -7.21
C SER A 292 -2.88 -3.95 -7.39
N LEU A 293 -2.46 -4.63 -6.32
CA LEU A 293 -1.29 -5.48 -6.34
C LEU A 293 -1.75 -6.89 -6.06
N MET A 294 -1.58 -7.77 -7.04
CA MET A 294 -2.04 -9.16 -6.95
C MET A 294 -0.89 -10.14 -7.19
N GLY A 295 -0.74 -11.11 -6.31
CA GLY A 295 0.34 -12.08 -6.44
C GLY A 295 0.39 -13.12 -5.33
N ALA A 296 1.58 -13.66 -5.11
CA ALA A 296 1.85 -14.71 -4.15
C ALA A 296 3.15 -14.47 -3.38
N ARG A 297 3.25 -15.08 -2.20
CA ARG A 297 4.50 -15.23 -1.47
C ARG A 297 5.31 -16.42 -2.03
N LEU A 298 6.58 -16.19 -2.28
CA LEU A 298 7.53 -17.21 -2.73
C LEU A 298 8.66 -17.37 -1.69
N GLU A 299 9.43 -18.44 -1.83
CA GLU A 299 10.67 -18.66 -1.05
C GLU A 299 11.84 -17.88 -1.67
N HIS A 300 11.90 -17.86 -3.00
CA HIS A 300 12.91 -17.17 -3.78
C HIS A 300 12.28 -16.25 -4.80
N SER A 301 12.97 -15.17 -5.16
CA SER A 301 12.52 -14.25 -6.18
C SER A 301 12.54 -14.88 -7.58
N ASP A 302 11.57 -14.55 -8.41
CA ASP A 302 11.60 -14.89 -9.83
C ASP A 302 12.11 -13.71 -10.66
N ARG A 303 13.40 -13.70 -10.94
CA ARG A 303 14.09 -12.66 -11.72
C ARG A 303 14.32 -13.08 -13.17
N SER A 304 13.53 -14.01 -13.66
CA SER A 304 13.63 -14.50 -15.03
C SER A 304 13.15 -13.47 -16.06
N ARG A 305 13.68 -13.60 -17.27
CA ARG A 305 13.22 -12.81 -18.42
C ARG A 305 11.73 -12.95 -18.68
N GLU A 306 11.16 -14.12 -18.41
CA GLU A 306 9.74 -14.39 -18.62
C GLU A 306 8.88 -13.65 -17.57
N ALA A 307 9.29 -13.61 -16.30
CA ALA A 307 8.63 -12.83 -15.26
C ALA A 307 8.60 -11.33 -15.62
N CYS A 308 9.75 -10.80 -16.07
CA CYS A 308 9.85 -9.43 -16.57
C CYS A 308 8.87 -9.13 -17.71
N ARG A 309 8.81 -10.01 -18.71
CA ARG A 309 7.89 -9.86 -19.86
C ARG A 309 6.41 -9.96 -19.51
N LEU A 310 6.09 -10.67 -18.44
CA LEU A 310 4.75 -10.77 -17.90
C LEU A 310 4.37 -9.55 -17.01
N GLY A 311 5.27 -8.56 -16.85
CA GLY A 311 5.05 -7.42 -15.97
C GLY A 311 4.91 -7.82 -14.51
N LEU A 312 5.65 -8.84 -14.08
CA LEU A 312 5.74 -9.23 -12.68
C LEU A 312 6.85 -8.44 -12.00
N THR A 313 6.65 -8.11 -10.75
CA THR A 313 7.64 -7.52 -9.86
C THR A 313 7.88 -8.40 -8.66
N ASN A 314 9.10 -8.35 -8.10
CA ASN A 314 9.39 -8.93 -6.81
C ASN A 314 9.68 -7.82 -5.81
N GLU A 315 9.13 -7.94 -4.62
CA GLU A 315 9.42 -7.06 -3.49
C GLU A 315 9.62 -7.88 -2.21
N LEU A 316 10.11 -7.22 -1.18
CA LEU A 316 10.28 -7.85 0.13
C LEU A 316 9.02 -7.68 0.98
N GLY A 317 8.67 -8.75 1.67
CA GLY A 317 7.71 -8.75 2.76
C GLY A 317 8.41 -8.95 4.10
N TYR A 318 7.64 -9.27 5.14
CA TYR A 318 8.15 -9.50 6.48
C TYR A 318 9.19 -10.62 6.53
N ARG A 319 10.32 -10.37 7.23
CA ARG A 319 11.47 -11.30 7.35
C ARG A 319 11.97 -11.77 5.99
N ASP A 320 12.15 -10.82 5.07
CA ASP A 320 12.68 -11.07 3.72
C ASP A 320 11.88 -12.08 2.89
N SER A 321 10.60 -12.32 3.23
CA SER A 321 9.73 -13.10 2.35
C SER A 321 9.63 -12.43 0.98
N LYS A 322 9.66 -13.24 -0.09
CA LYS A 322 9.59 -12.72 -1.47
C LYS A 322 8.13 -12.64 -1.90
N LEU A 323 7.73 -11.48 -2.40
CA LEU A 323 6.39 -11.24 -2.92
C LEU A 323 6.50 -11.09 -4.43
N LEU A 324 5.92 -12.02 -5.20
CA LEU A 324 5.83 -11.95 -6.66
C LEU A 324 4.42 -11.50 -7.05
N PHE A 325 4.29 -10.37 -7.73
CA PHE A 325 2.98 -9.80 -8.06
C PHE A 325 3.01 -8.92 -9.31
N GLN A 326 1.84 -8.51 -9.78
CA GLN A 326 1.68 -7.44 -10.78
C GLN A 326 1.13 -6.18 -10.14
N ASN A 327 1.66 -5.03 -10.58
CA ASN A 327 1.04 -3.72 -10.39
C ASN A 327 -0.06 -3.56 -11.45
N ILE A 328 -1.29 -3.37 -11.00
CA ILE A 328 -2.48 -3.28 -11.86
C ILE A 328 -3.13 -1.93 -11.59
N THR A 329 -3.57 -1.26 -12.65
CA THR A 329 -4.45 -0.09 -12.52
C THR A 329 -5.76 -0.57 -11.88
N GLY A 330 -5.88 -0.43 -10.57
CA GLY A 330 -6.98 -0.98 -9.78
C GLY A 330 -8.29 -0.21 -9.97
N LEU A 331 -8.84 0.31 -8.87
CA LEU A 331 -10.07 1.12 -8.90
C LEU A 331 -9.86 2.54 -9.45
N TYR A 332 -8.63 2.90 -9.89
CA TYR A 332 -8.32 4.23 -10.42
C TYR A 332 -9.27 4.63 -11.56
N LEU A 333 -9.52 3.71 -12.52
CA LEU A 333 -10.42 4.00 -13.65
C LEU A 333 -11.85 4.25 -13.17
N LEU A 334 -12.32 3.50 -12.17
CA LEU A 334 -13.63 3.71 -11.55
C LEU A 334 -13.72 5.06 -10.85
N GLU A 335 -12.69 5.42 -10.06
CA GLU A 335 -12.64 6.70 -9.35
C GLU A 335 -12.61 7.88 -10.32
N LYS A 336 -11.81 7.76 -11.37
CA LYS A 336 -11.71 8.79 -12.40
C LYS A 336 -13.04 8.96 -13.13
N TYR A 337 -13.66 7.88 -13.59
CA TYR A 337 -14.98 7.90 -14.23
C TYR A 337 -16.04 8.52 -13.30
N LYS A 338 -16.07 8.10 -12.04
CA LYS A 338 -16.96 8.65 -11.02
C LYS A 338 -16.80 10.16 -10.85
N SER A 339 -15.54 10.65 -10.72
CA SER A 339 -15.25 12.08 -10.56
C SER A 339 -15.70 12.89 -11.77
N GLU A 340 -15.45 12.41 -12.98
CA GLU A 340 -15.90 13.05 -14.21
C GLU A 340 -17.44 13.17 -14.26
N ARG A 341 -18.16 12.09 -13.91
CA ARG A 341 -19.61 12.12 -13.89
C ARG A 341 -20.19 13.08 -12.83
N GLU A 342 -19.56 13.14 -11.64
CA GLU A 342 -19.93 14.11 -10.60
C GLU A 342 -19.75 15.56 -11.07
N GLU A 343 -18.65 15.85 -11.78
CA GLU A 343 -18.35 17.17 -12.37
C GLU A 343 -19.31 17.55 -13.50
N GLU A 344 -19.75 16.58 -14.32
CA GLU A 344 -20.73 16.77 -15.39
C GLU A 344 -22.19 16.91 -14.87
N GLY A 345 -22.40 16.84 -13.56
CA GLY A 345 -23.71 17.10 -12.95
C GLY A 345 -24.55 15.88 -12.63
N ALA A 346 -24.01 14.67 -12.66
CA ALA A 346 -24.71 13.45 -12.22
C ALA A 346 -25.08 13.43 -10.73
N GLY A 347 -24.68 14.48 -9.99
CA GLY A 347 -24.77 14.54 -8.53
C GLY A 347 -23.71 13.63 -7.89
N ARG A 348 -23.76 13.50 -6.56
CA ARG A 348 -22.80 12.67 -5.81
C ARG A 348 -23.09 11.18 -6.06
N LEU A 349 -22.12 10.46 -6.60
CA LEU A 349 -22.16 9.02 -6.80
C LEU A 349 -21.59 8.29 -5.57
N SER A 350 -22.44 7.61 -4.80
CA SER A 350 -21.96 6.72 -3.74
C SER A 350 -21.55 5.37 -4.34
N TYR A 351 -20.67 4.64 -3.61
CA TYR A 351 -20.27 3.30 -4.07
C TYR A 351 -21.42 2.29 -4.05
N GLU A 352 -22.40 2.49 -3.16
CA GLU A 352 -23.62 1.71 -3.12
C GLU A 352 -24.40 1.90 -4.43
N ARG A 353 -24.60 3.15 -4.85
CA ARG A 353 -25.27 3.47 -6.12
C ARG A 353 -24.53 2.89 -7.33
N ILE A 354 -23.19 3.04 -7.39
CA ILE A 354 -22.36 2.45 -8.44
C ILE A 354 -22.56 0.92 -8.51
N THR A 355 -22.55 0.27 -7.35
CA THR A 355 -22.75 -1.18 -7.22
C THR A 355 -24.15 -1.60 -7.70
N GLU A 356 -25.19 -0.86 -7.32
CA GLU A 356 -26.57 -1.12 -7.69
C GLU A 356 -26.80 -0.95 -9.21
N GLU A 357 -26.30 0.14 -9.80
CA GLU A 357 -26.41 0.39 -11.24
C GLU A 357 -25.64 -0.64 -12.07
N ALA A 358 -24.42 -1.03 -11.63
CA ALA A 358 -23.68 -2.11 -12.27
C ALA A 358 -24.44 -3.44 -12.19
N ALA A 359 -24.99 -3.79 -11.02
CA ALA A 359 -25.77 -5.01 -10.81
C ALA A 359 -27.07 -5.01 -11.66
N GLU A 360 -27.72 -3.86 -11.82
CA GLU A 360 -28.87 -3.73 -12.71
C GLU A 360 -28.50 -3.97 -14.18
N SER A 361 -27.35 -3.48 -14.62
CA SER A 361 -26.82 -3.75 -15.96
C SER A 361 -26.59 -5.25 -16.21
N PHE A 362 -26.10 -6.00 -15.19
CA PHE A 362 -25.99 -7.46 -15.26
C PHE A 362 -27.36 -8.14 -15.41
N ARG A 363 -28.38 -7.70 -14.67
CA ARG A 363 -29.74 -8.25 -14.76
C ARG A 363 -30.39 -8.00 -16.13
N LYS A 364 -30.21 -6.80 -16.70
CA LYS A 364 -30.75 -6.42 -18.00
C LYS A 364 -30.10 -7.19 -19.16
N ARG A 365 -28.79 -7.41 -19.08
CA ARG A 365 -28.00 -8.08 -20.13
C ARG A 365 -27.14 -9.18 -19.49
N PRO A 366 -27.70 -10.36 -19.19
CA PRO A 366 -26.94 -11.44 -18.57
C PRO A 366 -25.83 -11.95 -19.51
N GLY A 367 -24.79 -12.51 -18.92
CA GLY A 367 -23.61 -12.99 -19.64
C GLY A 367 -22.45 -12.01 -19.61
N ARG A 368 -21.37 -12.36 -20.31
CA ARG A 368 -20.14 -11.55 -20.34
C ARG A 368 -20.33 -10.30 -21.21
N GLY A 369 -19.99 -9.15 -20.66
CA GLY A 369 -19.95 -7.90 -21.41
C GLY A 369 -18.68 -7.73 -22.25
N VAL A 370 -18.60 -6.60 -22.98
CA VAL A 370 -17.36 -6.17 -23.66
C VAL A 370 -16.34 -5.75 -22.61
N LEU A 371 -15.07 -6.05 -22.86
CA LEU A 371 -13.97 -5.75 -21.95
C LEU A 371 -13.00 -4.78 -22.60
N VAL A 372 -12.37 -3.95 -21.78
CA VAL A 372 -11.19 -3.15 -22.16
C VAL A 372 -9.92 -3.76 -21.58
N ASP A 373 -8.81 -3.65 -22.29
CA ASP A 373 -7.51 -4.07 -21.77
C ASP A 373 -6.91 -2.98 -20.87
N LEU A 374 -7.01 -3.15 -19.57
CA LEU A 374 -6.47 -2.21 -18.58
C LEU A 374 -4.95 -2.07 -18.60
N SER A 375 -4.24 -2.85 -19.42
CA SER A 375 -2.80 -2.69 -19.68
C SER A 375 -2.52 -1.62 -20.74
N ASP A 376 -3.53 -1.17 -21.49
CA ASP A 376 -3.38 -0.09 -22.47
C ASP A 376 -3.05 1.22 -21.74
N PRO A 377 -1.98 1.95 -22.13
CA PRO A 377 -1.54 3.17 -21.46
C PRO A 377 -2.63 4.25 -21.29
N ARG A 378 -3.67 4.26 -22.14
CA ARG A 378 -4.78 5.23 -22.05
C ARG A 378 -5.60 5.11 -20.76
N PHE A 379 -5.57 3.94 -20.10
CA PHE A 379 -6.25 3.71 -18.81
C PHE A 379 -5.38 4.04 -17.59
N GLY A 380 -4.13 4.43 -17.81
CA GLY A 380 -3.22 4.88 -16.77
C GLY A 380 -3.47 6.32 -16.31
N ALA A 381 -2.56 6.84 -15.49
CA ALA A 381 -2.60 8.21 -14.99
C ALA A 381 -2.22 9.21 -16.12
N GLY A 382 -3.23 9.69 -16.83
CA GLY A 382 -3.09 10.67 -17.92
C GLY A 382 -4.19 11.74 -17.88
N GLU A 383 -4.07 12.76 -18.74
CA GLU A 383 -5.04 13.87 -18.82
C GLU A 383 -6.36 13.46 -19.49
N ARG A 384 -6.35 12.43 -20.36
CA ARG A 384 -7.55 11.99 -21.08
C ARG A 384 -8.59 11.45 -20.10
N GLY A 385 -9.86 11.83 -20.28
CA GLY A 385 -10.98 11.37 -19.48
C GLY A 385 -11.17 9.83 -19.46
N ALA A 386 -11.74 9.30 -18.39
CA ALA A 386 -12.02 7.87 -18.27
C ALA A 386 -13.05 7.41 -19.30
N LYS A 387 -14.15 8.16 -19.41
CA LYS A 387 -15.19 7.89 -20.42
C LYS A 387 -14.63 7.94 -21.83
N GLU A 388 -13.91 9.00 -22.18
CA GLU A 388 -13.27 9.16 -23.49
C GLU A 388 -12.29 8.02 -23.80
N SER A 389 -11.52 7.59 -22.81
CA SER A 389 -10.58 6.47 -22.96
C SER A 389 -11.30 5.15 -23.26
N ILE A 390 -12.41 4.87 -22.56
CA ILE A 390 -13.23 3.69 -22.79
C ILE A 390 -13.86 3.76 -24.19
N ASP A 391 -14.53 4.88 -24.51
CA ASP A 391 -15.25 5.04 -25.77
C ASP A 391 -14.30 4.91 -26.98
N SER A 392 -13.13 5.56 -26.94
CA SER A 392 -12.13 5.48 -28.02
C SER A 392 -11.60 4.05 -28.19
N TRP A 393 -11.36 3.32 -27.09
CA TRP A 393 -10.89 1.94 -27.13
C TRP A 393 -11.91 1.00 -27.78
N LEU A 394 -13.21 1.17 -27.45
CA LEU A 394 -14.31 0.39 -28.00
C LEU A 394 -14.50 0.68 -29.50
N LEU A 395 -14.58 1.97 -29.88
CA LEU A 395 -14.78 2.39 -31.27
C LEU A 395 -13.65 1.92 -32.20
N GLU A 396 -12.40 1.96 -31.75
CA GLU A 396 -11.25 1.44 -32.52
C GLU A 396 -11.39 -0.06 -32.85
N ARG A 397 -12.19 -0.79 -32.09
CA ARG A 397 -12.43 -2.25 -32.26
C ARG A 397 -13.79 -2.58 -32.86
N GLY A 398 -14.56 -1.57 -33.24
CA GLY A 398 -15.89 -1.74 -33.80
C GLY A 398 -16.93 -2.21 -32.77
N GLU A 399 -16.66 -2.01 -31.48
CA GLU A 399 -17.59 -2.37 -30.42
C GLU A 399 -18.60 -1.25 -30.16
N ALA A 400 -19.77 -1.62 -29.70
CA ALA A 400 -20.83 -0.68 -29.35
C ALA A 400 -20.51 0.02 -28.01
N LEU A 401 -20.81 1.32 -27.95
CA LEU A 401 -20.68 2.08 -26.72
C LEU A 401 -21.76 1.68 -25.70
N PRO A 402 -21.43 1.70 -24.40
CA PRO A 402 -22.45 1.54 -23.36
C PRO A 402 -23.50 2.65 -23.42
N GLU A 403 -24.77 2.28 -23.35
CA GLU A 403 -25.90 3.23 -23.46
C GLU A 403 -26.27 3.86 -22.12
N GLU A 404 -26.00 3.15 -21.01
CA GLU A 404 -26.37 3.55 -19.66
C GLU A 404 -25.14 3.63 -18.77
N GLU A 405 -25.19 4.46 -17.73
CA GLU A 405 -24.08 4.65 -16.77
C GLU A 405 -23.68 3.35 -16.07
N GLY A 406 -24.68 2.55 -15.65
CA GLY A 406 -24.45 1.23 -15.05
C GLY A 406 -23.69 0.26 -15.95
N ALA A 407 -23.78 0.42 -17.28
CA ALA A 407 -23.03 -0.41 -18.22
C ALA A 407 -21.53 -0.05 -18.27
N TYR A 408 -21.15 1.22 -18.02
CA TYR A 408 -19.75 1.62 -17.84
C TYR A 408 -19.18 1.08 -16.54
N PHE A 409 -19.92 1.17 -15.42
CA PHE A 409 -19.48 0.59 -14.16
C PHE A 409 -19.27 -0.92 -14.26
N ARG A 410 -20.21 -1.61 -14.89
CA ARG A 410 -20.11 -3.04 -15.19
C ARG A 410 -18.87 -3.35 -16.01
N LEU A 411 -18.64 -2.63 -17.11
CA LEU A 411 -17.48 -2.81 -18.00
C LEU A 411 -16.18 -2.67 -17.23
N ILE A 412 -16.08 -1.66 -16.37
CA ILE A 412 -14.88 -1.43 -15.54
C ILE A 412 -14.67 -2.60 -14.58
N TYR A 413 -15.70 -3.07 -13.88
CA TYR A 413 -15.59 -4.20 -12.95
C TYR A 413 -15.22 -5.51 -13.67
N GLU A 414 -15.86 -5.81 -14.81
CA GLU A 414 -15.55 -7.01 -15.58
C GLU A 414 -14.14 -6.98 -16.16
N SER A 415 -13.68 -5.82 -16.66
CA SER A 415 -12.32 -5.64 -17.18
C SER A 415 -11.27 -5.80 -16.07
N LEU A 416 -11.54 -5.27 -14.88
CA LEU A 416 -10.67 -5.41 -13.72
C LEU A 416 -10.56 -6.87 -13.28
N THR A 417 -11.69 -7.58 -13.20
CA THR A 417 -11.68 -9.00 -12.81
C THR A 417 -10.98 -9.88 -13.83
N GLU A 418 -11.07 -9.54 -15.14
CA GLU A 418 -10.32 -10.22 -16.18
C GLU A 418 -8.81 -10.00 -16.06
N LYS A 419 -8.39 -8.78 -15.71
CA LYS A 419 -6.99 -8.50 -15.45
C LYS A 419 -6.47 -9.30 -14.25
N TYR A 420 -7.25 -9.45 -13.18
CA TYR A 420 -6.90 -10.32 -12.05
C TYR A 420 -6.80 -11.79 -12.45
N ARG A 421 -7.68 -12.28 -13.35
CA ARG A 421 -7.58 -13.63 -13.89
C ARG A 421 -6.27 -13.84 -14.65
N SER A 422 -5.91 -12.92 -15.54
CA SER A 422 -4.63 -12.95 -16.27
C SER A 422 -3.41 -12.93 -15.33
N CYS A 423 -3.48 -12.11 -14.28
CA CYS A 423 -2.43 -12.05 -13.27
C CYS A 423 -2.29 -13.38 -12.53
N ARG A 424 -3.41 -14.00 -12.09
CA ARG A 424 -3.40 -15.33 -11.50
C ARG A 424 -2.65 -16.33 -12.39
N GLU A 425 -2.99 -16.39 -13.68
CA GLU A 425 -2.39 -17.31 -14.64
C GLU A 425 -0.88 -17.07 -14.77
N ALA A 426 -0.44 -15.80 -14.79
CA ALA A 426 0.97 -15.44 -14.85
C ALA A 426 1.71 -15.91 -13.59
N VAL A 427 1.13 -15.67 -12.40
CA VAL A 427 1.72 -16.08 -11.11
C VAL A 427 1.76 -17.61 -11.00
N GLU A 428 0.68 -18.32 -11.35
CA GLU A 428 0.64 -19.80 -11.36
C GLU A 428 1.70 -20.40 -12.30
N LYS A 429 1.83 -19.82 -13.48
CA LYS A 429 2.84 -20.25 -14.45
C LYS A 429 4.26 -20.07 -13.93
N ARG A 430 4.53 -18.98 -13.22
CA ARG A 430 5.88 -18.65 -12.72
C ARG A 430 6.22 -19.36 -11.42
N SER A 431 5.26 -19.48 -10.49
CA SER A 431 5.45 -20.18 -9.23
C SER A 431 5.44 -21.71 -9.38
N GLY A 432 4.87 -22.23 -10.49
CA GLY A 432 4.61 -23.66 -10.68
C GLY A 432 3.54 -24.23 -9.74
N ARG A 433 2.82 -23.36 -9.03
CA ARG A 433 1.80 -23.72 -8.04
C ARG A 433 0.41 -23.46 -8.58
N ARG A 434 -0.59 -24.17 -8.02
CA ARG A 434 -2.01 -23.86 -8.17
C ARG A 434 -2.52 -23.23 -6.87
N TYR A 435 -3.34 -22.20 -7.01
CA TYR A 435 -3.91 -21.51 -5.87
C TYR A 435 -5.40 -21.81 -5.76
N GLU A 436 -5.86 -22.00 -4.54
CA GLU A 436 -7.26 -22.33 -4.23
C GLU A 436 -8.02 -21.14 -3.64
N ARG A 437 -7.28 -20.16 -3.11
CA ARG A 437 -7.82 -19.00 -2.40
C ARG A 437 -7.20 -17.70 -2.87
N LEU A 438 -7.98 -16.65 -2.66
CA LEU A 438 -7.53 -15.26 -2.81
C LEU A 438 -7.91 -14.48 -1.55
N HIS A 439 -6.93 -13.90 -0.86
CA HIS A 439 -7.19 -13.02 0.26
C HIS A 439 -7.10 -11.57 -0.22
N MET A 440 -8.24 -10.90 -0.24
CA MET A 440 -8.39 -9.51 -0.70
C MET A 440 -8.47 -8.57 0.49
N ILE A 441 -7.69 -7.50 0.45
CA ILE A 441 -7.62 -6.41 1.44
C ILE A 441 -7.81 -5.06 0.76
N GLY A 442 -7.97 -4.02 1.55
CA GLY A 442 -8.13 -2.64 1.07
C GLY A 442 -9.58 -2.27 0.71
N GLY A 443 -9.76 -1.07 0.17
CA GLY A 443 -11.08 -0.46 -0.08
C GLY A 443 -12.00 -1.25 -1.01
N GLY A 444 -11.45 -1.99 -1.96
CA GLY A 444 -12.22 -2.83 -2.88
C GLY A 444 -13.04 -3.91 -2.18
N THR A 445 -12.62 -4.35 -0.99
CA THR A 445 -13.40 -5.31 -0.18
C THR A 445 -14.78 -4.78 0.21
N CYS A 446 -14.99 -3.46 0.20
CA CYS A 446 -16.27 -2.85 0.52
C CYS A 446 -17.33 -3.03 -0.59
N SER A 447 -16.95 -3.49 -1.79
CA SER A 447 -17.90 -3.78 -2.90
C SER A 447 -18.23 -5.28 -2.95
N PRO A 448 -19.42 -5.72 -2.46
CA PRO A 448 -19.81 -7.13 -2.55
C PRO A 448 -19.85 -7.64 -3.99
N LEU A 449 -20.37 -6.83 -4.93
CA LEU A 449 -20.41 -7.19 -6.35
C LEU A 449 -19.02 -7.47 -6.92
N LEU A 450 -18.03 -6.61 -6.63
CA LEU A 450 -16.66 -6.82 -7.09
C LEU A 450 -16.09 -8.12 -6.49
N CYS A 451 -16.31 -8.37 -5.20
CA CYS A 451 -15.85 -9.60 -4.54
C CYS A 451 -16.48 -10.85 -5.18
N GLU A 452 -17.79 -10.83 -5.46
CA GLU A 452 -18.51 -11.92 -6.14
C GLU A 452 -17.96 -12.16 -7.55
N LEU A 453 -17.78 -11.08 -8.33
CA LEU A 453 -17.22 -11.14 -9.67
C LEU A 453 -15.81 -11.73 -9.69
N ILE A 454 -14.95 -11.33 -8.73
CA ILE A 454 -13.58 -11.85 -8.61
C ILE A 454 -13.63 -13.36 -8.29
N ALA A 455 -14.40 -13.76 -7.26
CA ALA A 455 -14.50 -15.17 -6.89
C ALA A 455 -14.92 -16.05 -8.05
N GLU A 456 -15.96 -15.61 -8.78
CA GLU A 456 -16.48 -16.35 -9.94
C GLU A 456 -15.48 -16.39 -11.11
N ARG A 457 -14.93 -15.22 -11.45
CA ARG A 457 -14.05 -15.11 -12.61
C ARG A 457 -12.73 -15.86 -12.43
N LEU A 458 -12.21 -15.83 -11.21
CA LEU A 458 -10.99 -16.55 -10.89
C LEU A 458 -11.24 -18.02 -10.53
N GLY A 459 -12.48 -18.41 -10.18
CA GLY A 459 -12.76 -19.74 -9.69
C GLY A 459 -12.08 -20.06 -8.36
N LEU A 460 -11.91 -19.06 -7.49
CA LEU A 460 -11.24 -19.18 -6.20
C LEU A 460 -12.17 -18.80 -5.05
N GLU A 461 -12.00 -19.42 -3.89
CA GLU A 461 -12.56 -18.87 -2.65
C GLU A 461 -11.91 -17.53 -2.36
N LEU A 462 -12.71 -16.46 -2.23
CA LEU A 462 -12.23 -15.13 -1.88
C LEU A 462 -12.54 -14.82 -0.42
N LEU A 463 -11.50 -14.43 0.32
CA LEU A 463 -11.56 -13.91 1.67
C LEU A 463 -11.42 -12.38 1.59
N ALA A 464 -12.43 -11.62 2.06
CA ALA A 464 -12.43 -10.17 1.94
C ALA A 464 -12.31 -9.47 3.31
N GLY A 465 -11.24 -8.71 3.52
CA GLY A 465 -10.93 -7.96 4.72
C GLY A 465 -9.59 -8.37 5.37
N PRO A 466 -9.12 -7.62 6.34
CA PRO A 466 -9.64 -6.32 6.80
C PRO A 466 -9.36 -5.17 5.81
N VAL A 467 -10.09 -4.06 5.96
CA VAL A 467 -9.93 -2.87 5.08
C VAL A 467 -8.64 -2.13 5.39
N GLU A 468 -8.29 -1.99 6.67
CA GLU A 468 -7.15 -1.19 7.16
C GLU A 468 -5.92 -2.09 7.44
N ALA A 469 -5.59 -2.99 6.50
CA ALA A 469 -4.58 -4.02 6.71
C ALA A 469 -3.15 -3.45 6.90
N SER A 470 -2.77 -2.35 6.22
CA SER A 470 -1.46 -1.71 6.37
C SER A 470 -1.23 -1.19 7.79
N ALA A 471 -2.17 -0.42 8.32
CA ALA A 471 -2.11 0.06 9.70
C ALA A 471 -2.04 -1.10 10.72
N LEU A 472 -2.73 -2.21 10.48
CA LEU A 472 -2.69 -3.38 11.36
C LEU A 472 -1.31 -4.04 11.37
N GLY A 473 -0.64 -4.17 10.22
CA GLY A 473 0.74 -4.68 10.16
C GLY A 473 1.71 -3.81 10.94
N ASN A 474 1.62 -2.49 10.77
CA ASN A 474 2.38 -1.50 11.52
C ASN A 474 2.17 -1.65 13.04
N ILE A 475 0.92 -1.69 13.50
CA ILE A 475 0.54 -1.86 14.91
C ILE A 475 1.16 -3.11 15.51
N LEU A 476 1.05 -4.25 14.83
CA LEU A 476 1.53 -5.53 15.34
C LEU A 476 3.05 -5.54 15.55
N LEU A 477 3.80 -4.93 14.64
CA LEU A 477 5.26 -4.83 14.77
C LEU A 477 5.66 -3.93 15.94
N GLN A 478 4.96 -2.83 16.16
CA GLN A 478 5.19 -1.98 17.32
C GLN A 478 4.87 -2.71 18.64
N LEU A 479 3.73 -3.41 18.71
CA LEU A 479 3.34 -4.18 19.89
C LEU A 479 4.33 -5.31 20.19
N GLN A 480 4.84 -5.99 19.16
CA GLN A 480 5.91 -6.98 19.32
C GLN A 480 7.20 -6.35 19.84
N ALA A 481 7.64 -5.23 19.26
CA ALA A 481 8.85 -4.53 19.68
C ALA A 481 8.78 -4.04 21.15
N LEU A 482 7.58 -3.69 21.62
CA LEU A 482 7.33 -3.30 23.01
C LEU A 482 7.13 -4.49 23.96
N GLY A 483 7.08 -5.74 23.45
CA GLY A 483 6.84 -6.95 24.23
C GLY A 483 5.38 -7.14 24.71
N GLU A 484 4.41 -6.46 24.07
CA GLU A 484 2.98 -6.60 24.39
C GLU A 484 2.38 -7.86 23.75
N ILE A 485 2.97 -8.34 22.66
CA ILE A 485 2.69 -9.62 22.02
C ILE A 485 3.99 -10.38 21.79
N GLU A 486 3.92 -11.71 21.84
CA GLU A 486 5.08 -12.56 21.61
C GLU A 486 5.53 -12.54 20.15
N SER A 487 4.57 -12.51 19.23
CA SER A 487 4.82 -12.55 17.79
C SER A 487 3.74 -11.77 17.03
N ALA A 488 4.18 -10.96 16.08
CA ALA A 488 3.30 -10.22 15.18
C ALA A 488 2.45 -11.18 14.31
N GLU A 489 3.01 -12.35 13.95
CA GLU A 489 2.29 -13.39 13.18
C GLU A 489 1.10 -13.96 13.96
N GLN A 490 1.28 -14.24 15.27
CA GLN A 490 0.18 -14.68 16.12
C GLN A 490 -0.86 -13.57 16.30
N GLY A 491 -0.39 -12.31 16.44
CA GLY A 491 -1.25 -11.14 16.47
C GLY A 491 -2.12 -11.02 15.22
N ALA A 492 -1.53 -11.23 14.04
CA ALA A 492 -2.25 -11.21 12.77
C ALA A 492 -3.33 -12.31 12.69
N LEU A 493 -3.02 -13.52 13.13
CA LEU A 493 -4.02 -14.62 13.18
C LEU A 493 -5.20 -14.28 14.10
N ARG A 494 -4.94 -13.63 15.24
CA ARG A 494 -6.01 -13.18 16.16
C ARG A 494 -6.86 -12.09 15.51
N ILE A 495 -6.25 -11.10 14.89
CA ILE A 495 -6.98 -10.04 14.16
C ILE A 495 -7.86 -10.64 13.06
N LEU A 496 -7.35 -11.58 12.27
CA LEU A 496 -8.12 -12.26 11.25
C LEU A 496 -9.31 -13.01 11.81
N ALA A 497 -9.13 -13.73 12.93
CA ALA A 497 -10.21 -14.46 13.60
C ALA A 497 -11.32 -13.52 14.14
N GLU A 498 -10.96 -12.30 14.56
CA GLU A 498 -11.88 -11.31 15.12
C GLU A 498 -12.50 -10.37 14.07
N SER A 499 -11.88 -10.23 12.89
CA SER A 499 -12.23 -9.20 11.90
C SER A 499 -13.54 -9.44 11.14
N GLY A 500 -14.19 -10.59 11.31
CA GLY A 500 -15.44 -10.89 10.60
C GLY A 500 -15.28 -10.89 9.08
N MET A 501 -14.20 -11.48 8.56
CA MET A 501 -13.95 -11.59 7.13
C MET A 501 -15.16 -12.16 6.39
N ARG A 502 -15.44 -11.61 5.22
CA ARG A 502 -16.47 -12.11 4.33
C ARG A 502 -15.88 -13.12 3.37
N HIS A 503 -16.61 -14.21 3.16
CA HIS A 503 -16.24 -15.29 2.26
C HIS A 503 -17.14 -15.27 1.03
N TYR A 504 -16.56 -15.43 -0.15
CA TYR A 504 -17.27 -15.54 -1.42
C TYR A 504 -16.74 -16.77 -2.15
N ARG A 505 -17.66 -17.65 -2.59
CA ARG A 505 -17.30 -18.88 -3.29
C ARG A 505 -17.85 -18.90 -4.72
N PRO A 506 -17.10 -19.44 -5.67
CA PRO A 506 -17.62 -19.64 -7.03
C PRO A 506 -18.92 -20.46 -7.00
N GLY A 507 -19.94 -20.02 -7.76
CA GLY A 507 -21.21 -20.71 -7.88
C GLY A 507 -22.18 -20.57 -6.68
N GLU A 508 -21.83 -19.85 -5.60
CA GLU A 508 -22.80 -19.57 -4.53
C GLU A 508 -23.92 -18.65 -5.05
N LYS A 509 -25.18 -18.90 -4.56
CA LYS A 509 -26.31 -18.02 -4.86
C LYS A 509 -26.06 -16.63 -4.26
N ARG A 510 -26.17 -15.62 -5.09
CA ARG A 510 -25.70 -14.27 -4.83
C ARG A 510 -26.82 -13.31 -4.49
N SER A 511 -26.46 -12.22 -3.83
CA SER A 511 -27.33 -11.06 -3.61
C SER A 511 -27.75 -10.41 -4.94
N PHE A 512 -26.94 -10.58 -5.99
CA PHE A 512 -27.18 -10.12 -7.35
C PHE A 512 -27.20 -11.35 -8.27
N GLN A 513 -28.33 -11.65 -8.93
CA GLN A 513 -28.39 -12.70 -9.96
C GLN A 513 -27.55 -12.24 -11.16
N LEU A 514 -26.32 -12.73 -11.29
CA LEU A 514 -25.44 -12.50 -12.44
C LEU A 514 -25.86 -13.37 -13.62
#